data_0b075c814183e9ae4330bcb192627729
#
_entry.id   0b075c814183e9ae4330bcb192627729
#
_cell.length_a   1.000
_cell.length_b   1.000
_cell.length_c   1.000
_cell.angle_alpha   90.00
_cell.angle_beta   90.00
_cell.angle_gamma   90.00
#
_symmetry.space_group_name_H-M   'P 1'
#
loop_
_entity.id
_entity.type
_entity.pdbx_description
1 polymer ?
#
loop_
_entity_poly.entity_id
_entity_poly.type
_entity_poly.pdbx_seq_one_letter_code
_entity_poly.pdbx_strand_id
1 'polypeptide(L)'
;MRLELSRELDGDIVDVLCEYLEVSKKYVFRGESPLDLSFVFQIQDSLRNHPELFYEKRVPQKSTQIDSKRSILEQIKEKDKLLSYPYESIRPFLDMLSEAANDDEVVSIKMTLYRVAKQSKVVEALIDAAENGKDVLVLVELKARFD
;
A
#
# COMPACT_ATOMS: atom_id res chain seq x y z
N MET A 1 16.69 5.92 -19.17
CA MET A 1 15.59 6.90 -19.23
C MET A 1 15.02 6.90 -20.64
N ARG A 2 13.73 7.18 -20.86
CA ARG A 2 13.09 7.34 -22.17
C ARG A 2 12.28 8.62 -22.21
N LEU A 3 12.11 9.19 -23.39
CA LEU A 3 11.26 10.36 -23.65
C LEU A 3 10.03 9.91 -24.44
N GLU A 4 8.86 10.21 -23.93
CA GLU A 4 7.58 9.90 -24.61
C GLU A 4 6.91 11.21 -25.01
N LEU A 5 6.46 11.28 -26.24
CA LEU A 5 5.78 12.43 -26.84
C LEU A 5 4.35 12.03 -27.23
N SER A 6 3.36 12.82 -26.82
CA SER A 6 1.94 12.63 -27.17
C SER A 6 1.57 13.24 -28.53
N ARG A 7 2.49 13.98 -29.13
CA ARG A 7 2.32 14.61 -30.46
C ARG A 7 3.67 14.78 -31.15
N GLU A 8 3.63 15.11 -32.42
CA GLU A 8 4.82 15.47 -33.14
C GLU A 8 5.34 16.85 -32.68
N LEU A 9 6.63 16.96 -32.49
CA LEU A 9 7.34 18.18 -32.17
C LEU A 9 8.42 18.44 -33.23
N ASP A 10 8.78 19.70 -33.43
CA ASP A 10 9.90 20.06 -34.29
C ASP A 10 11.18 19.38 -33.79
N GLY A 11 12.02 18.96 -34.77
CA GLY A 11 13.25 18.21 -34.48
C GLY A 11 14.17 18.93 -33.51
N ASP A 12 14.29 20.24 -33.64
CA ASP A 12 15.12 21.07 -32.78
C ASP A 12 14.65 21.05 -31.32
N ILE A 13 13.33 21.02 -31.09
CA ILE A 13 12.76 20.90 -29.74
C ILE A 13 13.08 19.53 -29.15
N VAL A 14 12.95 18.47 -29.96
CA VAL A 14 13.29 17.10 -29.51
C VAL A 14 14.78 17.00 -29.16
N ASP A 15 15.65 17.67 -29.93
CA ASP A 15 17.09 17.68 -29.69
C ASP A 15 17.42 18.38 -28.37
N VAL A 16 16.84 19.55 -28.09
CA VAL A 16 16.98 20.26 -26.83
C VAL A 16 16.49 19.41 -25.65
N LEU A 17 15.34 18.74 -25.80
CA LEU A 17 14.82 17.86 -24.75
C LEU A 17 15.74 16.65 -24.50
N CYS A 18 16.26 16.06 -25.56
CA CYS A 18 17.18 14.93 -25.45
C CYS A 18 18.48 15.32 -24.75
N GLU A 19 19.03 16.50 -25.09
CA GLU A 19 20.24 17.04 -24.46
C GLU A 19 19.99 17.34 -22.98
N TYR A 20 18.93 18.09 -22.68
CA TYR A 20 18.59 18.47 -21.30
C TYR A 20 18.30 17.29 -20.38
N LEU A 21 17.65 16.26 -20.90
CA LEU A 21 17.28 15.06 -20.15
C LEU A 21 18.33 13.93 -20.23
N GLU A 22 19.44 14.17 -20.95
CA GLU A 22 20.48 13.16 -21.20
C GLU A 22 19.93 11.86 -21.79
N VAL A 23 18.95 11.97 -22.72
CA VAL A 23 18.29 10.83 -23.35
C VAL A 23 18.73 10.71 -24.81
N SER A 24 19.24 9.56 -25.23
CA SER A 24 19.56 9.30 -26.64
C SER A 24 18.28 9.29 -27.51
N LYS A 25 18.35 9.86 -28.72
CA LYS A 25 17.23 9.89 -29.70
C LYS A 25 16.60 8.52 -29.96
N LYS A 26 17.33 7.43 -29.84
CA LYS A 26 16.82 6.06 -29.98
C LYS A 26 15.79 5.68 -28.89
N TYR A 27 15.73 6.43 -27.81
CA TYR A 27 14.79 6.25 -26.71
C TYR A 27 13.67 7.30 -26.69
N VAL A 28 13.46 7.98 -27.83
CA VAL A 28 12.32 8.88 -28.04
C VAL A 28 11.20 8.06 -28.70
N PHE A 29 10.05 8.01 -28.02
CA PHE A 29 8.88 7.28 -28.50
C PHE A 29 7.73 8.26 -28.72
N ARG A 30 6.91 7.98 -29.70
CA ARG A 30 5.68 8.74 -29.99
C ARG A 30 4.47 7.85 -29.83
N GLY A 31 3.44 8.38 -29.23
CA GLY A 31 2.15 7.69 -29.04
C GLY A 31 0.99 8.67 -29.22
N GLU A 32 -0.14 8.15 -29.73
CA GLU A 32 -1.38 8.93 -29.88
C GLU A 32 -2.23 8.90 -28.59
N SER A 33 -1.88 8.03 -27.64
CA SER A 33 -2.58 7.92 -26.38
C SER A 33 -2.10 8.98 -25.37
N PRO A 34 -2.96 9.38 -24.42
CA PRO A 34 -2.54 10.26 -23.31
C PRO A 34 -1.36 9.65 -22.55
N LEU A 35 -0.35 10.48 -22.23
CA LEU A 35 0.83 10.04 -21.48
C LEU A 35 0.53 9.81 -19.98
N ASP A 36 -0.42 10.54 -19.46
CA ASP A 36 -0.91 10.41 -18.10
C ASP A 36 -2.37 9.97 -18.12
N LEU A 37 -2.66 8.83 -17.52
CA LEU A 37 -4.01 8.27 -17.41
C LEU A 37 -4.66 8.55 -16.06
N SER A 38 -4.06 9.38 -15.20
CA SER A 38 -4.59 9.69 -13.86
C SER A 38 -5.99 10.34 -13.90
N PHE A 39 -6.33 11.01 -15.02
CA PHE A 39 -7.68 11.57 -15.21
C PHE A 39 -8.80 10.51 -15.16
N VAL A 40 -8.49 9.24 -15.40
CA VAL A 40 -9.46 8.12 -15.32
C VAL A 40 -10.03 8.01 -13.91
N PHE A 41 -9.24 8.32 -12.87
CA PHE A 41 -9.75 8.35 -11.49
C PHE A 41 -10.82 9.43 -11.28
N GLN A 42 -10.69 10.58 -11.95
CA GLN A 42 -11.70 11.64 -11.90
C GLN A 42 -13.00 11.22 -12.59
N ILE A 43 -12.90 10.48 -13.72
CA ILE A 43 -14.06 9.88 -14.38
C ILE A 43 -14.72 8.87 -13.45
N GLN A 44 -13.93 7.99 -12.83
CA GLN A 44 -14.43 7.02 -11.87
C GLN A 44 -15.18 7.70 -10.72
N ASP A 45 -14.63 8.78 -10.16
CA ASP A 45 -15.26 9.53 -9.07
C ASP A 45 -16.58 10.19 -9.49
N SER A 46 -16.64 10.69 -10.72
CA SER A 46 -17.86 11.30 -11.29
C SER A 46 -18.97 10.27 -11.53
N LEU A 47 -18.61 9.01 -11.74
CA LEU A 47 -19.53 7.91 -12.03
C LEU A 47 -19.96 7.11 -10.79
N ARG A 48 -19.59 7.53 -9.58
CA ARG A 48 -19.93 6.82 -8.31
C ARG A 48 -21.41 6.57 -8.10
N ASN A 49 -22.28 7.37 -8.73
CA ASN A 49 -23.72 7.20 -8.66
C ASN A 49 -24.26 6.12 -9.63
N HIS A 50 -23.39 5.47 -10.38
CA HIS A 50 -23.68 4.43 -11.36
C HIS A 50 -23.09 3.09 -10.91
N PRO A 51 -23.67 2.42 -9.89
CA PRO A 51 -23.12 1.19 -9.32
C PRO A 51 -22.98 0.06 -10.35
N GLU A 52 -23.80 0.08 -11.41
CA GLU A 52 -23.77 -0.87 -12.51
C GLU A 52 -22.46 -0.86 -13.33
N LEU A 53 -21.67 0.23 -13.21
CA LEU A 53 -20.38 0.37 -13.87
C LEU A 53 -19.21 -0.15 -13.02
N PHE A 54 -19.46 -0.59 -11.81
CA PHE A 54 -18.44 -1.03 -10.86
C PHE A 54 -18.65 -2.48 -10.46
N TYR A 55 -17.55 -3.15 -10.18
CA TYR A 55 -17.62 -4.45 -9.52
C TYR A 55 -18.16 -4.31 -8.11
N GLU A 56 -18.89 -5.30 -7.66
CA GLU A 56 -19.35 -5.37 -6.27
C GLU A 56 -18.17 -5.27 -5.30
N LYS A 57 -18.35 -4.48 -4.25
CA LYS A 57 -17.33 -4.31 -3.23
C LYS A 57 -17.10 -5.62 -2.50
N ARG A 58 -15.90 -6.17 -2.64
CA ARG A 58 -15.52 -7.37 -1.92
C ARG A 58 -15.42 -7.10 -0.43
N VAL A 59 -16.10 -7.92 0.36
CA VAL A 59 -16.03 -7.87 1.82
C VAL A 59 -15.07 -8.97 2.29
N PRO A 60 -13.96 -8.61 2.99
CA PRO A 60 -13.05 -9.61 3.55
C PRO A 60 -13.76 -10.56 4.52
N GLN A 61 -13.51 -11.84 4.39
CA GLN A 61 -14.12 -12.87 5.20
C GLN A 61 -13.35 -13.10 6.50
N LYS A 62 -14.01 -13.69 7.49
CA LYS A 62 -13.32 -14.13 8.71
C LYS A 62 -12.41 -15.32 8.39
N SER A 63 -11.21 -15.33 8.96
CA SER A 63 -10.35 -16.49 8.87
C SER A 63 -10.95 -17.68 9.62
N THR A 64 -10.91 -18.84 9.00
CA THR A 64 -11.32 -20.10 9.64
C THR A 64 -10.25 -20.68 10.56
N GLN A 65 -9.03 -20.14 10.52
CA GLN A 65 -7.90 -20.60 11.31
C GLN A 65 -7.77 -19.89 12.66
N ILE A 66 -8.57 -18.83 12.87
CA ILE A 66 -8.47 -17.96 14.06
C ILE A 66 -9.81 -17.91 14.78
N ASP A 67 -9.78 -18.25 16.05
CA ASP A 67 -10.89 -18.07 16.98
C ASP A 67 -10.82 -16.64 17.57
N SER A 68 -11.75 -15.78 17.18
CA SER A 68 -11.82 -14.39 17.65
C SER A 68 -12.17 -14.23 19.14
N LYS A 69 -12.46 -15.33 19.85
CA LYS A 69 -12.78 -15.33 21.29
C LYS A 69 -11.58 -15.67 22.16
N ARG A 70 -10.45 -16.05 21.55
CA ARG A 70 -9.21 -16.42 22.24
C ARG A 70 -8.10 -15.43 21.88
N SER A 71 -7.12 -15.29 22.75
CA SER A 71 -5.88 -14.53 22.46
C SER A 71 -5.26 -15.03 21.16
N ILE A 72 -4.89 -14.10 20.27
CA ILE A 72 -4.20 -14.41 19.02
C ILE A 72 -2.78 -14.89 19.30
N LEU A 73 -2.11 -14.29 20.29
CA LEU A 73 -0.75 -14.69 20.69
C LEU A 73 -0.70 -16.13 21.17
N GLU A 74 -1.68 -16.56 21.98
CA GLU A 74 -1.77 -17.96 22.42
C GLU A 74 -1.99 -18.91 21.23
N GLN A 75 -2.86 -18.55 20.30
CA GLN A 75 -3.12 -19.37 19.14
C GLN A 75 -1.92 -19.50 18.20
N ILE A 76 -1.07 -18.47 18.12
CA ILE A 76 0.17 -18.50 17.33
C ILE A 76 1.23 -19.39 18.02
N LYS A 77 1.30 -19.39 19.35
CA LYS A 77 2.15 -20.32 20.10
C LYS A 77 1.77 -21.80 19.84
N GLU A 78 0.49 -22.08 19.65
CA GLU A 78 0.00 -23.43 19.35
C GLU A 78 0.28 -23.88 17.92
N LYS A 79 0.12 -22.98 16.94
CA LYS A 79 0.24 -23.32 15.52
C LYS A 79 0.37 -22.07 14.65
N ASP A 80 1.18 -22.14 13.60
CA ASP A 80 1.30 -21.12 12.56
C ASP A 80 -0.06 -20.77 11.96
N LYS A 81 -0.28 -19.48 11.73
CA LYS A 81 -1.50 -18.93 11.12
C LYS A 81 -1.16 -18.25 9.80
N LEU A 82 -1.87 -18.64 8.75
CA LEU A 82 -1.77 -18.02 7.44
C LEU A 82 -3.04 -17.21 7.16
N LEU A 83 -2.87 -15.95 6.81
CA LEU A 83 -3.95 -15.06 6.40
C LEU A 83 -3.76 -14.62 4.95
N SER A 84 -4.82 -14.71 4.15
CA SER A 84 -4.80 -14.37 2.72
C SER A 84 -5.49 -13.04 2.47
N TYR A 85 -4.70 -11.98 2.34
CA TYR A 85 -5.24 -10.66 2.01
C TYR A 85 -5.38 -10.45 0.50
N PRO A 86 -6.37 -9.70 0.05
CA PRO A 86 -7.46 -9.00 0.76
C PRO A 86 -8.72 -9.86 0.99
N TYR A 87 -8.64 -11.18 0.85
CA TYR A 87 -9.80 -12.08 0.93
C TYR A 87 -10.23 -12.34 2.36
N GLU A 88 -9.27 -12.46 3.27
CA GLU A 88 -9.51 -12.53 4.70
C GLU A 88 -9.33 -11.17 5.37
N SER A 89 -10.00 -10.99 6.51
CA SER A 89 -9.95 -9.74 7.27
C SER A 89 -8.57 -9.52 7.90
N ILE A 90 -8.08 -8.29 7.84
CA ILE A 90 -6.86 -7.86 8.54
C ILE A 90 -7.07 -7.76 10.08
N ARG A 91 -8.31 -7.88 10.55
CA ARG A 91 -8.65 -7.71 11.95
C ARG A 91 -7.80 -8.56 12.91
N PRO A 92 -7.60 -9.86 12.67
CA PRO A 92 -6.75 -10.67 13.54
C PRO A 92 -5.31 -10.17 13.67
N PHE A 93 -4.74 -9.61 12.61
CA PHE A 93 -3.42 -9.03 12.67
C PHE A 93 -3.39 -7.75 13.54
N LEU A 94 -4.42 -6.91 13.43
CA LEU A 94 -4.55 -5.72 14.28
C LEU A 94 -4.79 -6.10 15.74
N ASP A 95 -5.61 -7.10 15.99
CA ASP A 95 -5.90 -7.60 17.34
C ASP A 95 -4.61 -8.19 17.97
N MET A 96 -3.79 -8.92 17.18
CA MET A 96 -2.47 -9.39 17.63
C MET A 96 -1.54 -8.24 18.02
N LEU A 97 -1.48 -7.17 17.25
CA LEU A 97 -0.67 -6.01 17.60
C LEU A 97 -1.17 -5.33 18.87
N SER A 98 -2.48 -5.20 19.03
CA SER A 98 -3.09 -4.65 20.24
C SER A 98 -2.85 -5.53 21.47
N GLU A 99 -2.95 -6.86 21.32
CA GLU A 99 -2.57 -7.80 22.39
C GLU A 99 -1.09 -7.61 22.77
N ALA A 100 -0.20 -7.61 21.78
CA ALA A 100 1.23 -7.45 21.98
C ALA A 100 1.60 -6.11 22.66
N ALA A 101 0.87 -5.03 22.36
CA ALA A 101 1.07 -3.74 22.99
C ALA A 101 0.76 -3.76 24.49
N ASN A 102 -0.12 -4.65 24.95
CA ASN A 102 -0.61 -4.73 26.33
C ASN A 102 -0.09 -5.94 27.12
N ASP A 103 0.57 -6.89 26.46
CA ASP A 103 1.10 -8.10 27.10
C ASP A 103 2.48 -7.82 27.70
N ASP A 104 2.63 -7.98 29.02
CA ASP A 104 3.89 -7.74 29.75
C ASP A 104 5.02 -8.69 29.32
N GLU A 105 4.71 -9.86 28.75
CA GLU A 105 5.70 -10.79 28.22
C GLU A 105 6.30 -10.34 26.87
N VAL A 106 5.63 -9.41 26.17
CA VAL A 106 6.13 -8.84 24.92
C VAL A 106 7.12 -7.72 25.22
N VAL A 107 8.37 -7.93 24.89
CA VAL A 107 9.47 -6.99 25.12
C VAL A 107 9.63 -6.00 23.97
N SER A 108 9.52 -6.46 22.74
CA SER A 108 9.76 -5.63 21.55
C SER A 108 8.88 -5.99 20.37
N ILE A 109 8.59 -4.98 19.53
CA ILE A 109 7.90 -5.14 18.23
C ILE A 109 8.79 -4.54 17.14
N LYS A 110 9.12 -5.34 16.12
CA LYS A 110 9.94 -4.89 14.99
C LYS A 110 9.15 -5.08 13.70
N MET A 111 9.01 -4.01 12.91
CA MET A 111 8.16 -4.03 11.72
C MET A 111 8.78 -3.23 10.57
N THR A 112 8.57 -3.71 9.34
CA THR A 112 8.86 -2.96 8.12
C THR A 112 7.55 -2.61 7.41
N LEU A 113 7.36 -1.32 7.12
CA LEU A 113 6.18 -0.77 6.46
C LEU A 113 6.59 -0.16 5.12
N TYR A 114 6.09 -0.72 4.02
CA TYR A 114 6.38 -0.23 2.66
C TYR A 114 5.43 0.89 2.26
N ARG A 115 4.12 0.68 2.41
CA ARG A 115 3.08 1.68 2.19
C ARG A 115 2.20 1.80 3.42
N VAL A 116 1.98 3.03 3.85
CA VAL A 116 1.20 3.32 5.04
C VAL A 116 0.00 4.18 4.66
N ALA A 117 -1.21 3.74 5.04
CA ALA A 117 -2.41 4.55 4.88
C ALA A 117 -2.33 5.83 5.73
N LYS A 118 -2.98 6.92 5.27
CA LYS A 118 -3.00 8.21 6.01
C LYS A 118 -3.52 8.08 7.45
N GLN A 119 -4.43 7.12 7.69
CA GLN A 119 -4.96 6.77 9.02
C GLN A 119 -4.75 5.27 9.21
N SER A 120 -3.53 4.90 9.57
CA SER A 120 -3.13 3.50 9.68
C SER A 120 -3.34 2.98 11.09
N LYS A 121 -4.27 2.04 11.26
CA LYS A 121 -4.46 1.32 12.51
C LYS A 121 -3.24 0.51 12.96
N VAL A 122 -2.38 0.14 12.02
CA VAL A 122 -1.10 -0.51 12.35
C VAL A 122 -0.19 0.48 13.05
N VAL A 123 -0.09 1.72 12.54
CA VAL A 123 0.72 2.77 13.16
C VAL A 123 0.17 3.15 14.52
N GLU A 124 -1.15 3.29 14.66
CA GLU A 124 -1.80 3.54 15.95
C GLU A 124 -1.41 2.46 16.98
N ALA A 125 -1.54 1.18 16.64
CA ALA A 125 -1.18 0.08 17.52
C ALA A 125 0.32 0.05 17.89
N LEU A 126 1.21 0.47 16.99
CA LEU A 126 2.65 0.58 17.26
C LEU A 126 2.98 1.75 18.20
N ILE A 127 2.24 2.86 18.08
CA ILE A 127 2.34 4.00 18.99
C ILE A 127 1.90 3.57 20.39
N ASP A 128 0.73 2.92 20.50
CA ASP A 128 0.21 2.39 21.77
C ASP A 128 1.22 1.45 22.44
N ALA A 129 1.87 0.57 21.64
CA ALA A 129 2.90 -0.33 22.15
C ALA A 129 4.11 0.44 22.72
N ALA A 130 4.57 1.49 22.03
CA ALA A 130 5.68 2.31 22.50
C ALA A 130 5.32 3.10 23.76
N GLU A 131 4.11 3.64 23.83
CA GLU A 131 3.59 4.34 25.02
C GLU A 131 3.43 3.40 26.22
N ASN A 132 3.13 2.12 25.97
CA ASN A 132 3.10 1.07 26.98
C ASN A 132 4.49 0.53 27.36
N GLY A 133 5.57 1.18 26.89
CA GLY A 133 6.94 0.86 27.28
C GLY A 133 7.59 -0.29 26.51
N LYS A 134 7.02 -0.73 25.40
CA LYS A 134 7.65 -1.73 24.52
C LYS A 134 8.78 -1.11 23.70
N ASP A 135 9.81 -1.89 23.38
CA ASP A 135 10.84 -1.49 22.41
C ASP A 135 10.29 -1.65 20.98
N VAL A 136 9.94 -0.53 20.33
CA VAL A 136 9.31 -0.53 19.01
C VAL A 136 10.28 0.01 17.96
N LEU A 137 10.69 -0.86 17.02
CA LEU A 137 11.52 -0.51 15.87
C LEU A 137 10.72 -0.63 14.58
N VAL A 138 10.53 0.48 13.88
CA VAL A 138 9.80 0.50 12.60
C VAL A 138 10.66 1.08 11.48
N LEU A 139 10.86 0.30 10.43
CA LEU A 139 11.44 0.77 9.17
C LEU A 139 10.31 1.19 8.24
N VAL A 140 10.30 2.45 7.82
CA VAL A 140 9.27 3.01 6.94
C VAL A 140 9.89 3.47 5.63
N GLU A 141 9.34 3.04 4.50
CA GLU A 141 9.65 3.61 3.19
C GLU A 141 8.91 4.95 3.05
N LEU A 142 9.66 6.07 3.03
CA LEU A 142 9.09 7.41 3.00
C LEU A 142 8.38 7.74 1.69
N LYS A 143 8.87 7.18 0.59
CA LYS A 143 8.28 7.35 -0.73
C LYS A 143 8.27 6.00 -1.44
N ALA A 144 7.15 5.33 -1.38
CA ALA A 144 6.98 4.07 -2.09
C ALA A 144 7.05 4.28 -3.60
N ARG A 145 7.54 3.26 -4.33
CA ARG A 145 7.61 3.31 -5.78
C ARG A 145 6.20 3.51 -6.36
N PHE A 146 6.06 4.41 -7.30
CA PHE A 146 4.81 4.84 -7.94
C PHE A 146 3.86 5.67 -7.04
N ASP A 147 4.35 6.29 -5.98
CA ASP A 147 3.62 7.29 -5.20
C ASP A 147 3.98 8.71 -5.64
#